data_680e9af4b470d3692943c6c27760877c
#
_entry.id   680e9af4b470d3692943c6c27760877c
#
_cell.length_a   1.000
_cell.length_b   1.000
_cell.length_c   1.000
_cell.angle_alpha   90.00
_cell.angle_beta   90.00
_cell.angle_gamma   90.00
#
_symmetry.space_group_name_H-M   'P 1'
#
loop_
_entity.id
_entity.type
_entity.pdbx_description
1 polymer ?
#
loop_
_entity_poly.entity_id
_entity_poly.type
_entity_poly.pdbx_seq_one_letter_code
_entity_poly.pdbx_strand_id
1 'polypeptide(L)'
;MNRKLLLLLFAFISLGCFADSQPTDAIRKANLFVYNGMLFSIQKFVSVSSQDNTVEFCGWTTLTDLSTDVKKEAALADAQYNAIRKVGEVTIPETVTAVVTYNGVPQGSATYKVIMLRANLFRAADTNVTSQITKITIPKTVQHIESRCFDQCENMTEFVIEGATDGTSQLKEIDSHAFLNCKNLASITLPNSVTLKEVRLW
;
A
#
# COMPACT_ATOMS: atom_id res chain seq x y z
N MET A 1 -7.49 26.96 24.72
CA MET A 1 -7.11 25.93 23.76
C MET A 1 -8.37 25.15 23.34
N ASN A 2 -8.86 25.37 22.12
CA ASN A 2 -10.22 25.00 21.75
C ASN A 2 -10.30 23.52 21.38
N ARG A 3 -10.78 22.68 22.28
CA ARG A 3 -10.97 21.22 22.12
C ARG A 3 -11.88 20.83 20.94
N LYS A 4 -12.64 21.79 20.37
CA LYS A 4 -13.61 21.51 19.31
C LYS A 4 -12.99 21.29 17.92
N LEU A 5 -11.74 21.70 17.69
CA LEU A 5 -11.12 21.61 16.35
C LEU A 5 -10.29 20.34 16.18
N LEU A 6 -9.84 19.71 17.28
CA LEU A 6 -9.19 18.40 17.27
C LEU A 6 -10.16 17.28 16.81
N LEU A 7 -11.45 17.47 17.07
CA LEU A 7 -12.52 16.52 16.68
C LEU A 7 -12.80 16.46 15.17
N LEU A 8 -12.50 17.52 14.41
CA LEU A 8 -12.77 17.55 12.97
C LEU A 8 -11.76 16.73 12.16
N LEU A 9 -10.51 16.65 12.61
CA LEU A 9 -9.53 15.75 12.02
C LEU A 9 -9.80 14.28 12.41
N PHE A 10 -10.35 14.06 13.61
CA PHE A 10 -10.73 12.74 14.10
C PHE A 10 -12.07 12.23 13.54
N ALA A 11 -12.96 13.10 13.09
CA ALA A 11 -14.26 12.69 12.56
C ALA A 11 -14.16 11.90 11.24
N PHE A 12 -13.07 12.06 10.47
CA PHE A 12 -12.81 11.25 9.28
C PHE A 12 -12.12 9.92 9.60
N ILE A 13 -11.50 9.80 10.77
CA ILE A 13 -10.74 8.59 11.15
C ILE A 13 -11.57 7.64 12.03
N SER A 14 -12.64 8.14 12.64
CA SER A 14 -13.53 7.33 13.50
C SER A 14 -14.63 6.58 12.76
N LEU A 15 -14.69 6.67 11.43
CA LEU A 15 -15.63 5.87 10.65
C LEU A 15 -15.06 4.48 10.40
N GLY A 16 -15.36 3.62 11.34
CA GLY A 16 -15.58 2.23 11.04
C GLY A 16 -14.32 1.38 10.98
N CYS A 17 -14.27 0.44 11.85
CA CYS A 17 -13.88 -0.91 11.49
C CYS A 17 -14.24 -1.14 10.02
N PHE A 18 -13.29 -0.99 9.09
CA PHE A 18 -13.46 -1.42 7.71
C PHE A 18 -13.43 -2.94 7.70
N ALA A 19 -14.54 -3.54 8.12
CA ALA A 19 -14.86 -4.87 7.72
C ALA A 19 -15.24 -4.78 6.24
N ASP A 20 -14.44 -5.37 5.38
CA ASP A 20 -14.76 -5.77 4.00
C ASP A 20 -14.90 -4.70 2.90
N SER A 21 -14.69 -3.41 3.08
CA SER A 21 -14.69 -2.49 1.94
C SER A 21 -13.31 -1.95 1.62
N GLN A 22 -12.87 -2.16 0.38
CA GLN A 22 -11.68 -1.53 -0.18
C GLN A 22 -11.75 0.00 -0.01
N PRO A 23 -10.67 0.68 0.38
CA PRO A 23 -10.70 2.14 0.48
C PRO A 23 -11.06 2.73 -0.90
N THR A 24 -12.06 3.58 -0.94
CA THR A 24 -12.42 4.28 -2.17
C THR A 24 -11.29 5.23 -2.57
N ASP A 25 -11.18 5.54 -3.86
CA ASP A 25 -10.17 6.50 -4.35
C ASP A 25 -10.31 7.87 -3.67
N ALA A 26 -11.50 8.27 -3.26
CA ALA A 26 -11.75 9.50 -2.51
C ALA A 26 -11.09 9.46 -1.12
N ILE A 27 -11.20 8.34 -0.39
CA ILE A 27 -10.55 8.15 0.93
C ILE A 27 -9.04 8.13 0.76
N ARG A 28 -8.54 7.43 -0.26
CA ARG A 28 -7.11 7.34 -0.59
C ARG A 28 -6.52 8.73 -0.84
N LYS A 29 -7.17 9.54 -1.71
CA LYS A 29 -6.73 10.91 -2.03
C LYS A 29 -6.73 11.85 -0.83
N ALA A 30 -7.65 11.70 0.12
CA ALA A 30 -7.72 12.58 1.28
C ALA A 30 -6.51 12.49 2.21
N ASN A 31 -5.80 11.34 2.22
CA ASN A 31 -4.82 10.99 3.24
C ASN A 31 -3.44 10.63 2.68
N LEU A 32 -3.09 11.14 1.50
CA LEU A 32 -1.80 10.84 0.86
C LEU A 32 -0.63 11.60 1.48
N PHE A 33 0.53 10.94 1.56
CA PHE A 33 1.81 11.58 1.82
C PHE A 33 2.95 10.85 1.09
N VAL A 34 4.08 11.54 0.92
CA VAL A 34 5.29 10.99 0.30
C VAL A 34 6.38 10.81 1.35
N TYR A 35 7.03 9.65 1.34
CA TYR A 35 8.20 9.34 2.17
C TYR A 35 9.26 8.64 1.34
N ASN A 36 10.45 9.23 1.23
CA ASN A 36 11.58 8.70 0.45
C ASN A 36 11.19 8.30 -1.00
N GLY A 37 10.42 9.14 -1.68
CA GLY A 37 9.97 8.87 -3.05
C GLY A 37 8.91 7.78 -3.16
N MET A 38 8.34 7.33 -2.05
CA MET A 38 7.23 6.39 -1.99
C MET A 38 5.95 7.11 -1.58
N LEU A 39 4.84 6.79 -2.24
CA LEU A 39 3.51 7.34 -1.96
C LEU A 39 2.73 6.38 -1.06
N PHE A 40 2.14 6.93 0.00
CA PHE A 40 1.32 6.19 0.95
C PHE A 40 -0.01 6.89 1.18
N SER A 41 -1.05 6.09 1.49
CA SER A 41 -2.34 6.56 1.96
C SER A 41 -2.55 6.12 3.41
N ILE A 42 -2.85 7.07 4.31
CA ILE A 42 -3.11 6.77 5.72
C ILE A 42 -4.43 6.00 5.82
N GLN A 43 -4.39 4.81 6.38
CA GLN A 43 -5.56 3.97 6.64
C GLN A 43 -6.08 4.17 8.07
N LYS A 44 -5.16 4.34 9.02
CA LYS A 44 -5.49 4.63 10.41
C LYS A 44 -4.44 5.55 11.02
N PHE A 45 -4.88 6.59 11.70
CA PHE A 45 -4.06 7.42 12.56
C PHE A 45 -4.67 7.47 13.96
N VAL A 46 -3.90 7.13 14.98
CA VAL A 46 -4.31 7.16 16.39
C VAL A 46 -3.69 8.35 17.10
N SER A 47 -2.38 8.44 17.07
CA SER A 47 -1.61 9.57 17.62
C SER A 47 -0.17 9.55 17.12
N VAL A 48 0.58 10.60 17.36
CA VAL A 48 2.01 10.71 16.97
C VAL A 48 2.85 9.60 17.61
N SER A 49 2.53 9.20 18.84
CA SER A 49 3.25 8.18 19.60
C SER A 49 2.69 6.76 19.44
N SER A 50 1.59 6.60 18.71
CA SER A 50 0.93 5.28 18.58
C SER A 50 1.70 4.35 17.65
N GLN A 51 1.74 3.07 18.03
CA GLN A 51 2.22 1.97 17.19
C GLN A 51 1.11 1.35 16.31
N ASP A 52 -0.13 1.87 16.41
CA ASP A 52 -1.30 1.38 15.68
C ASP A 52 -1.66 2.22 14.47
N ASN A 53 -0.80 3.18 14.09
CA ASN A 53 -0.95 3.92 12.84
C ASN A 53 -0.63 3.01 11.66
N THR A 54 -1.46 3.07 10.62
CA THR A 54 -1.31 2.19 9.46
C THR A 54 -1.48 2.92 8.13
N VAL A 55 -0.81 2.40 7.10
CA VAL A 55 -0.85 2.93 5.73
C VAL A 55 -0.99 1.84 4.68
N GLU A 56 -1.54 2.24 3.54
CA GLU A 56 -1.50 1.52 2.27
C GLU A 56 -0.30 2.02 1.45
N PHE A 57 0.42 1.10 0.82
CA PHE A 57 1.47 1.44 -0.13
C PHE A 57 0.88 1.65 -1.53
N CYS A 58 1.13 2.82 -2.12
CA CYS A 58 0.56 3.24 -3.39
C CYS A 58 1.59 3.29 -4.55
N GLY A 59 2.87 3.04 -4.30
CA GLY A 59 3.92 3.03 -5.31
C GLY A 59 5.03 4.05 -5.09
N TRP A 60 5.78 4.38 -6.14
CA TRP A 60 6.89 5.34 -6.11
C TRP A 60 6.56 6.57 -6.93
N THR A 61 6.72 7.76 -6.36
CA THR A 61 6.45 9.03 -7.04
C THR A 61 7.59 10.04 -6.86
N THR A 62 7.79 10.85 -7.87
CA THR A 62 8.63 12.05 -7.79
C THR A 62 7.83 13.31 -7.45
N LEU A 63 6.50 13.21 -7.47
CA LEU A 63 5.59 14.32 -7.22
C LEU A 63 5.34 14.46 -5.71
N THR A 64 5.77 15.57 -5.13
CA THR A 64 5.65 15.84 -3.68
C THR A 64 4.55 16.83 -3.31
N ASP A 65 4.02 17.55 -4.30
CA ASP A 65 2.93 18.50 -4.08
C ASP A 65 1.57 17.81 -4.16
N LEU A 66 0.96 17.61 -3.00
CA LEU A 66 -0.35 16.97 -2.82
C LEU A 66 -1.43 17.99 -2.39
N SER A 67 -1.27 19.27 -2.71
CA SER A 67 -2.14 20.36 -2.21
C SER A 67 -3.54 20.39 -2.82
N THR A 68 -3.74 19.77 -3.97
CA THR A 68 -5.05 19.73 -4.65
C THR A 68 -5.38 18.29 -5.08
N ASP A 69 -6.67 18.00 -5.30
CA ASP A 69 -7.08 16.66 -5.74
C ASP A 69 -6.50 16.30 -7.11
N VAL A 70 -6.34 17.25 -8.01
CA VAL A 70 -5.68 17.04 -9.31
C VAL A 70 -4.22 16.62 -9.14
N LYS A 71 -3.48 17.25 -8.21
CA LYS A 71 -2.09 16.88 -7.90
C LYS A 71 -1.99 15.54 -7.21
N LYS A 72 -2.94 15.20 -6.35
CA LYS A 72 -3.03 13.88 -5.71
C LYS A 72 -3.33 12.77 -6.73
N GLU A 73 -4.22 13.01 -7.69
CA GLU A 73 -4.47 12.09 -8.80
C GLU A 73 -3.24 11.87 -9.65
N ALA A 74 -2.54 12.95 -10.00
CA ALA A 74 -1.29 12.88 -10.74
C ALA A 74 -0.23 12.08 -9.98
N ALA A 75 -0.11 12.27 -8.65
CA ALA A 75 0.82 11.51 -7.82
C ALA A 75 0.47 10.01 -7.75
N LEU A 76 -0.82 9.65 -7.68
CA LEU A 76 -1.26 8.25 -7.72
C LEU A 76 -0.97 7.60 -9.08
N ALA A 77 -1.21 8.31 -10.18
CA ALA A 77 -0.90 7.83 -11.54
C ALA A 77 0.61 7.68 -11.74
N ASP A 78 1.40 8.68 -11.30
CA ASP A 78 2.87 8.63 -11.34
C ASP A 78 3.42 7.49 -10.48
N ALA A 79 2.83 7.25 -9.31
CA ALA A 79 3.24 6.16 -8.43
C ALA A 79 3.05 4.78 -9.08
N GLN A 80 1.94 4.55 -9.74
CA GLN A 80 1.70 3.32 -10.49
C GLN A 80 2.62 3.22 -11.72
N TYR A 81 2.77 4.30 -12.48
CA TYR A 81 3.67 4.37 -13.62
C TYR A 81 5.10 3.96 -13.25
N ASN A 82 5.62 4.48 -12.13
CA ASN A 82 6.96 4.16 -11.65
C ASN A 82 7.05 2.74 -11.04
N ALA A 83 5.97 2.24 -10.40
CA ALA A 83 5.94 0.88 -9.87
C ALA A 83 6.10 -0.17 -10.98
N ILE A 84 5.36 -0.01 -12.09
CA ILE A 84 5.43 -0.91 -13.25
C ILE A 84 6.85 -0.93 -13.87
N ARG A 85 7.59 0.17 -13.76
CA ARG A 85 8.94 0.35 -14.34
C ARG A 85 10.09 0.01 -13.41
N LYS A 86 9.80 -0.50 -12.21
CA LYS A 86 10.87 -1.03 -11.35
C LYS A 86 11.56 -2.23 -12.00
N VAL A 87 12.86 -2.34 -11.78
CA VAL A 87 13.71 -3.38 -12.37
C VAL A 87 14.33 -4.20 -11.25
N GLY A 88 14.36 -5.52 -11.45
CA GLY A 88 15.03 -6.45 -10.53
C GLY A 88 14.25 -6.68 -9.23
N GLU A 89 14.92 -6.58 -8.10
CA GLU A 89 14.34 -6.88 -6.79
C GLU A 89 13.71 -5.63 -6.16
N VAL A 90 12.54 -5.80 -5.58
CA VAL A 90 11.76 -4.75 -4.91
C VAL A 90 11.44 -5.19 -3.49
N THR A 91 11.74 -4.35 -2.52
CA THR A 91 11.35 -4.55 -1.12
C THR A 91 10.44 -3.42 -0.65
N ILE A 92 9.27 -3.79 -0.12
CA ILE A 92 8.34 -2.86 0.50
C ILE A 92 8.75 -2.68 1.97
N PRO A 93 8.87 -1.45 2.49
CA PRO A 93 9.25 -1.24 3.89
C PRO A 93 8.17 -1.70 4.87
N GLU A 94 8.58 -2.20 6.04
CA GLU A 94 7.66 -2.58 7.11
C GLU A 94 6.98 -1.36 7.74
N THR A 95 7.75 -0.29 7.93
CA THR A 95 7.28 0.95 8.55
C THR A 95 7.78 2.17 7.80
N VAL A 96 7.01 3.25 7.89
CA VAL A 96 7.37 4.56 7.37
C VAL A 96 7.05 5.65 8.38
N THR A 97 7.76 6.78 8.30
CA THR A 97 7.58 7.90 9.21
C THR A 97 7.12 9.13 8.43
N ALA A 98 6.08 9.79 8.92
CA ALA A 98 5.60 11.05 8.34
C ALA A 98 5.46 12.13 9.41
N VAL A 99 5.76 13.38 9.03
CA VAL A 99 5.50 14.55 9.87
C VAL A 99 4.00 14.81 9.89
N VAL A 100 3.43 14.82 11.09
CA VAL A 100 2.05 15.19 11.31
C VAL A 100 1.97 16.70 11.45
N THR A 101 1.17 17.36 10.65
CA THR A 101 0.95 18.81 10.72
C THR A 101 -0.49 19.11 11.11
N TYR A 102 -0.67 20.18 11.88
CA TYR A 102 -1.98 20.73 12.22
C TYR A 102 -1.97 22.24 11.91
N ASN A 103 -2.88 22.69 11.04
CA ASN A 103 -2.89 24.07 10.53
C ASN A 103 -1.52 24.54 10.02
N GLY A 104 -0.79 23.66 9.30
CA GLY A 104 0.54 23.95 8.80
C GLY A 104 1.67 23.90 9.85
N VAL A 105 1.36 23.65 11.13
CA VAL A 105 2.34 23.57 12.21
C VAL A 105 2.70 22.09 12.47
N PRO A 106 3.99 21.70 12.41
CA PRO A 106 4.42 20.36 12.76
C PRO A 106 4.07 20.01 14.21
N GLN A 107 3.46 18.84 14.42
CA GLN A 107 3.09 18.31 15.73
C GLN A 107 4.02 17.18 16.18
N GLY A 108 4.90 16.74 15.30
CA GLY A 108 5.81 15.62 15.51
C GLY A 108 5.80 14.64 14.36
N SER A 109 6.57 13.58 14.48
CA SER A 109 6.64 12.51 13.49
C SER A 109 5.92 11.26 14.00
N ALA A 110 5.01 10.73 13.21
CA ALA A 110 4.32 9.47 13.50
C ALA A 110 4.91 8.33 12.64
N THR A 111 5.06 7.16 13.23
CA THR A 111 5.44 5.94 12.52
C THR A 111 4.19 5.17 12.14
N TYR A 112 4.15 4.67 10.92
CA TYR A 112 3.03 3.91 10.34
C TYR A 112 3.52 2.55 9.87
N LYS A 113 2.75 1.50 10.15
CA LYS A 113 2.96 0.15 9.60
C LYS A 113 2.33 0.07 8.21
N VAL A 114 3.05 -0.51 7.26
CA VAL A 114 2.50 -0.82 5.93
C VAL A 114 1.68 -2.09 6.05
N ILE A 115 0.35 -1.96 5.87
CA ILE A 115 -0.58 -3.09 6.05
C ILE A 115 -1.30 -3.50 4.77
N MET A 116 -1.23 -2.71 3.71
CA MET A 116 -1.99 -2.93 2.49
C MET A 116 -1.18 -2.55 1.25
N LEU A 117 -1.35 -3.32 0.17
CA LEU A 117 -0.83 -3.02 -1.15
C LEU A 117 -1.99 -2.69 -2.09
N ARG A 118 -1.91 -1.51 -2.73
CA ARG A 118 -2.97 -0.95 -3.57
C ARG A 118 -3.29 -1.85 -4.79
N ALA A 119 -4.56 -1.86 -5.17
CA ALA A 119 -5.03 -2.50 -6.39
C ALA A 119 -4.31 -1.97 -7.64
N ASN A 120 -4.05 -2.85 -8.58
CA ASN A 120 -3.38 -2.57 -9.85
C ASN A 120 -1.97 -1.96 -9.72
N LEU A 121 -1.33 -2.01 -8.55
CA LEU A 121 -0.08 -1.30 -8.25
C LEU A 121 1.04 -1.58 -9.26
N PHE A 122 1.28 -2.86 -9.56
CA PHE A 122 2.30 -3.32 -10.52
C PHE A 122 1.70 -3.83 -11.84
N ARG A 123 0.41 -3.58 -12.05
CA ARG A 123 -0.29 -4.09 -13.23
C ARG A 123 0.23 -3.47 -14.52
N ALA A 124 0.78 -4.28 -15.39
CA ALA A 124 1.34 -3.87 -16.69
C ALA A 124 0.35 -3.98 -17.86
N ALA A 125 -0.87 -4.51 -17.64
CA ALA A 125 -1.82 -4.91 -18.68
C ALA A 125 -2.20 -3.81 -19.68
N ASP A 126 -2.27 -2.55 -19.21
CA ASP A 126 -2.72 -1.42 -20.03
C ASP A 126 -1.54 -0.56 -20.52
N THR A 127 -0.33 -1.11 -20.45
CA THR A 127 0.90 -0.43 -20.83
C THR A 127 1.65 -1.23 -21.87
N ASN A 128 2.36 -0.56 -22.78
CA ASN A 128 3.29 -1.22 -23.69
C ASN A 128 4.62 -1.56 -22.99
N VAL A 129 4.61 -1.70 -21.67
CA VAL A 129 5.77 -1.95 -20.84
C VAL A 129 5.60 -3.30 -20.16
N THR A 130 6.53 -4.23 -20.42
CA THR A 130 6.64 -5.46 -19.65
C THR A 130 7.32 -5.17 -18.33
N SER A 131 6.71 -5.60 -17.22
CA SER A 131 7.34 -5.48 -15.90
C SER A 131 8.71 -6.18 -15.89
N GLN A 132 9.73 -5.47 -15.41
CA GLN A 132 11.10 -5.98 -15.28
C GLN A 132 11.42 -6.43 -13.84
N ILE A 133 10.42 -6.52 -12.99
CA ILE A 133 10.56 -7.00 -11.62
C ILE A 133 10.77 -8.50 -11.64
N THR A 134 11.83 -8.96 -10.97
CA THR A 134 12.15 -10.39 -10.85
C THR A 134 11.80 -10.95 -9.47
N LYS A 135 11.85 -10.09 -8.44
CA LYS A 135 11.51 -10.47 -7.07
C LYS A 135 10.81 -9.34 -6.33
N ILE A 136 9.80 -9.70 -5.53
CA ILE A 136 9.15 -8.78 -4.60
C ILE A 136 9.22 -9.37 -3.19
N THR A 137 9.61 -8.54 -2.22
CA THR A 137 9.53 -8.87 -0.79
C THR A 137 8.54 -7.92 -0.12
N ILE A 138 7.52 -8.48 0.51
CA ILE A 138 6.57 -7.74 1.33
C ILE A 138 6.80 -7.99 2.82
N PRO A 139 6.66 -6.96 3.68
CA PRO A 139 6.88 -7.09 5.10
C PRO A 139 5.78 -7.92 5.77
N LYS A 140 6.12 -8.51 6.92
CA LYS A 140 5.19 -9.31 7.74
C LYS A 140 3.95 -8.55 8.22
N THR A 141 3.99 -7.20 8.22
CA THR A 141 2.88 -6.34 8.63
C THR A 141 1.77 -6.22 7.59
N VAL A 142 2.03 -6.58 6.33
CA VAL A 142 1.01 -6.56 5.28
C VAL A 142 -0.11 -7.55 5.63
N GLN A 143 -1.34 -7.06 5.65
CA GLN A 143 -2.54 -7.83 5.97
C GLN A 143 -3.38 -8.11 4.72
N HIS A 144 -3.29 -7.24 3.69
CA HIS A 144 -4.12 -7.32 2.50
C HIS A 144 -3.35 -6.94 1.24
N ILE A 145 -3.49 -7.77 0.21
CA ILE A 145 -3.05 -7.51 -1.16
C ILE A 145 -4.29 -7.33 -2.01
N GLU A 146 -4.51 -6.12 -2.51
CA GLU A 146 -5.69 -5.80 -3.30
C GLU A 146 -5.66 -6.40 -4.71
N SER A 147 -6.82 -6.37 -5.37
CA SER A 147 -7.03 -7.05 -6.65
C SER A 147 -6.06 -6.57 -7.74
N ARG A 148 -5.59 -7.51 -8.56
CA ARG A 148 -4.68 -7.26 -9.68
C ARG A 148 -3.39 -6.54 -9.31
N CYS A 149 -2.97 -6.58 -8.05
CA CYS A 149 -1.80 -5.85 -7.56
C CYS A 149 -0.54 -6.14 -8.39
N PHE A 150 -0.33 -7.40 -8.78
CA PHE A 150 0.81 -7.89 -9.56
C PHE A 150 0.41 -8.46 -10.92
N ASP A 151 -0.80 -8.14 -11.43
CA ASP A 151 -1.27 -8.65 -12.73
C ASP A 151 -0.25 -8.33 -13.83
N GLN A 152 0.13 -9.37 -14.61
CA GLN A 152 1.12 -9.32 -15.69
C GLN A 152 2.57 -8.98 -15.26
N CYS A 153 2.95 -9.26 -14.02
CA CYS A 153 4.36 -9.27 -13.62
C CYS A 153 5.05 -10.53 -14.19
N GLU A 154 5.15 -10.62 -15.52
CA GLU A 154 5.57 -11.85 -16.22
C GLU A 154 6.98 -12.29 -15.89
N ASN A 155 7.89 -11.35 -15.59
CA ASN A 155 9.30 -11.65 -15.27
C ASN A 155 9.53 -11.99 -13.79
N MET A 156 8.49 -11.86 -12.94
CA MET A 156 8.63 -12.17 -11.52
C MET A 156 8.76 -13.68 -11.31
N THR A 157 9.90 -14.08 -10.74
CA THR A 157 10.21 -15.48 -10.43
C THR A 157 10.07 -15.80 -8.95
N GLU A 158 10.10 -14.77 -8.09
CA GLU A 158 10.05 -14.92 -6.64
C GLU A 158 9.15 -13.87 -5.99
N PHE A 159 8.27 -14.32 -5.10
CA PHE A 159 7.45 -13.48 -4.25
C PHE A 159 7.61 -13.92 -2.80
N VAL A 160 8.20 -13.05 -1.97
CA VAL A 160 8.51 -13.33 -0.57
C VAL A 160 7.54 -12.60 0.34
N ILE A 161 6.92 -13.34 1.23
CA ILE A 161 6.12 -12.83 2.35
C ILE A 161 6.94 -13.05 3.62
N GLU A 162 7.48 -11.96 4.21
CA GLU A 162 8.21 -12.09 5.46
C GLU A 162 7.32 -12.69 6.55
N GLY A 163 7.88 -13.63 7.31
CA GLY A 163 7.15 -14.31 8.37
C GLY A 163 6.14 -15.37 7.93
N ALA A 164 6.09 -15.75 6.64
CA ALA A 164 5.16 -16.75 6.16
C ALA A 164 5.45 -18.15 6.72
N THR A 165 6.71 -18.49 6.94
CA THR A 165 7.15 -19.81 7.41
C THR A 165 7.26 -19.94 8.92
N ASP A 166 7.48 -18.82 9.63
CA ASP A 166 7.62 -18.78 11.10
C ASP A 166 6.33 -18.37 11.83
N GLY A 167 5.26 -18.08 11.06
CA GLY A 167 3.95 -17.70 11.58
C GLY A 167 3.85 -16.26 12.06
N THR A 168 4.84 -15.40 11.78
CA THR A 168 4.81 -13.98 12.20
C THR A 168 4.13 -13.06 11.17
N SER A 169 3.89 -13.55 9.94
CA SER A 169 3.16 -12.81 8.92
C SER A 169 1.71 -12.52 9.33
N GLN A 170 1.28 -11.29 9.10
CA GLN A 170 -0.07 -10.82 9.38
C GLN A 170 -0.99 -10.86 8.14
N LEU A 171 -0.53 -11.42 7.02
CA LEU A 171 -1.31 -11.50 5.79
C LEU A 171 -2.56 -12.35 5.99
N LYS A 172 -3.73 -11.77 5.68
CA LYS A 172 -5.06 -12.38 5.84
C LYS A 172 -5.76 -12.57 4.51
N GLU A 173 -5.62 -11.60 3.61
CA GLU A 173 -6.38 -11.59 2.37
C GLU A 173 -5.49 -11.31 1.16
N ILE A 174 -5.77 -12.06 0.10
CA ILE A 174 -5.28 -11.80 -1.25
C ILE A 174 -6.51 -11.78 -2.15
N ASP A 175 -6.77 -10.63 -2.77
CA ASP A 175 -7.94 -10.45 -3.64
C ASP A 175 -7.78 -11.12 -5.00
N SER A 176 -8.89 -11.17 -5.73
CA SER A 176 -8.97 -11.82 -7.03
C SER A 176 -7.95 -11.26 -8.02
N HIS A 177 -7.35 -12.16 -8.80
CA HIS A 177 -6.40 -11.81 -9.87
C HIS A 177 -5.12 -11.10 -9.40
N ALA A 178 -4.79 -11.12 -8.10
CA ALA A 178 -3.61 -10.42 -7.58
C ALA A 178 -2.32 -10.80 -8.31
N PHE A 179 -2.19 -12.06 -8.73
CA PHE A 179 -1.03 -12.60 -9.46
C PHE A 179 -1.38 -13.11 -10.86
N LEU A 180 -2.46 -12.60 -11.46
CA LEU A 180 -2.87 -13.04 -12.79
C LEU A 180 -1.73 -12.81 -13.81
N ASN A 181 -1.46 -13.80 -14.65
CA ASN A 181 -0.40 -13.75 -15.66
C ASN A 181 1.04 -13.52 -15.13
N CYS A 182 1.34 -13.86 -13.88
CA CYS A 182 2.70 -13.96 -13.38
C CYS A 182 3.36 -15.25 -13.87
N LYS A 183 3.61 -15.36 -15.19
CA LYS A 183 3.93 -16.62 -15.88
C LYS A 183 5.17 -17.37 -15.37
N ASN A 184 6.14 -16.63 -14.84
CA ASN A 184 7.41 -17.19 -14.35
C ASN A 184 7.41 -17.43 -12.82
N LEU A 185 6.33 -17.08 -12.12
CA LEU A 185 6.19 -17.31 -10.69
C LEU A 185 5.72 -18.75 -10.43
N ALA A 186 6.66 -19.64 -10.11
CA ALA A 186 6.37 -21.07 -9.97
C ALA A 186 5.56 -21.42 -8.71
N SER A 187 5.79 -20.70 -7.62
CA SER A 187 5.11 -20.94 -6.33
C SER A 187 5.18 -19.72 -5.42
N ILE A 188 4.25 -19.67 -4.47
CA ILE A 188 4.24 -18.69 -3.37
C ILE A 188 4.08 -19.46 -2.06
N THR A 189 4.94 -19.18 -1.08
CA THR A 189 4.73 -19.68 0.28
C THR A 189 3.77 -18.76 1.01
N LEU A 190 2.56 -19.25 1.26
CA LEU A 190 1.52 -18.49 1.96
C LEU A 190 1.51 -18.83 3.46
N PRO A 191 1.30 -17.86 4.36
CA PRO A 191 1.05 -18.13 5.76
C PRO A 191 -0.31 -18.84 5.94
N ASN A 192 -0.46 -19.64 6.99
CA ASN A 192 -1.69 -20.38 7.29
C ASN A 192 -2.92 -19.48 7.56
N SER A 193 -2.70 -18.19 7.83
CA SER A 193 -3.73 -17.19 8.09
C SER A 193 -4.46 -16.69 6.84
N VAL A 194 -3.96 -17.01 5.65
CA VAL A 194 -4.48 -16.42 4.40
C VAL A 194 -5.81 -17.03 3.99
N THR A 195 -6.80 -16.18 3.78
CA THR A 195 -8.03 -16.51 3.06
C THR A 195 -7.89 -16.06 1.60
N LEU A 196 -8.04 -17.00 0.68
CA LEU A 196 -8.00 -16.72 -0.75
C LEU A 196 -9.42 -16.42 -1.24
N LYS A 197 -9.69 -15.19 -1.68
CA LYS A 197 -10.96 -14.81 -2.34
C LYS A 197 -10.79 -15.03 -3.85
N GLU A 198 -11.35 -16.11 -4.38
CA GLU A 198 -11.34 -16.45 -5.82
C GLU A 198 -9.99 -16.19 -6.53
N VAL A 199 -8.94 -16.76 -5.99
CA VAL A 199 -7.59 -16.54 -6.54
C VAL A 199 -7.41 -17.40 -7.79
N ARG A 200 -7.51 -16.78 -8.96
CA ARG A 200 -6.84 -17.31 -10.15
C ARG A 200 -5.38 -16.87 -10.03
N LEU A 201 -4.53 -17.77 -9.55
CA LEU A 201 -3.09 -17.51 -9.40
C LEU A 201 -2.37 -17.53 -10.76
N TRP A 202 -3.01 -18.09 -11.78
CA TRP A 202 -2.47 -18.29 -13.15
C TRP A 202 -3.56 -18.14 -14.21
#